data_72a18cd4a16de12176c110151755b27e
#
_entry.id   72a18cd4a16de12176c110151755b27e
#
_cell.length_a   1.000
_cell.length_b   1.000
_cell.length_c   1.000
_cell.angle_alpha   90.00
_cell.angle_beta   90.00
_cell.angle_gamma   90.00
#
_symmetry.space_group_name_H-M   'P 1'
#
loop_
_entity.id
_entity.type
_entity.pdbx_description
1 polymer ?
#
loop_
_entity_poly.entity_id
_entity_poly.type
_entity_poly.pdbx_seq_one_letter_code
_entity_poly.pdbx_strand_id
1 'polypeptide(L)'
;AFEKLSLKYKDKALDKFKTIPEGDVSKKSFKRLHRWRYSPTAAYGNNEVHLHPYYTRRLSVSEALAIQSLPKEYVINKELSKSSMFKMVGNGVPYLLAKGIAKAIRKFLNEEVR
;
A
#
# COMPACT_ATOMS: atom_id res chain seq x y z
N ALA A 1 -33.43 -5.82 3.34
CA ALA A 1 -33.20 -4.66 2.46
C ALA A 1 -31.76 -4.14 2.56
N PHE A 2 -31.17 -4.13 3.75
CA PHE A 2 -29.80 -3.65 3.99
C PHE A 2 -28.74 -4.57 3.37
N GLU A 3 -28.94 -5.89 3.44
CA GLU A 3 -28.02 -6.89 2.85
C GLU A 3 -28.02 -6.84 1.32
N LYS A 4 -29.19 -6.64 0.69
CA LYS A 4 -29.29 -6.50 -0.77
C LYS A 4 -28.61 -5.22 -1.29
N LEU A 5 -28.70 -4.12 -0.54
CA LEU A 5 -28.00 -2.87 -0.85
C LEU A 5 -26.48 -3.03 -0.70
N SER A 6 -26.04 -3.70 0.35
CA SER A 6 -24.62 -3.99 0.60
C SER A 6 -24.01 -4.87 -0.50
N LEU A 7 -24.74 -5.89 -0.97
CA LEU A 7 -24.32 -6.75 -2.08
C LEU A 7 -24.25 -5.98 -3.40
N LYS A 8 -25.25 -5.13 -3.69
CA LYS A 8 -25.28 -4.30 -4.89
C LYS A 8 -24.11 -3.28 -4.94
N TYR A 9 -23.70 -2.75 -3.80
CA TYR A 9 -22.54 -1.89 -3.69
C TYR A 9 -21.21 -2.65 -3.88
N LYS A 10 -21.12 -3.86 -3.36
CA LYS A 10 -19.96 -4.74 -3.56
C LYS A 10 -19.79 -5.12 -5.03
N ASP A 11 -20.87 -5.44 -5.71
CA ASP A 11 -20.83 -5.82 -7.13
C ASP A 11 -20.37 -4.66 -8.03
N LYS A 12 -20.86 -3.45 -7.79
CA LYS A 12 -20.43 -2.25 -8.52
C LYS A 12 -18.96 -1.92 -8.29
N ALA A 13 -18.47 -2.09 -7.07
CA ALA A 13 -17.06 -1.87 -6.76
C ALA A 13 -16.17 -2.93 -7.43
N LEU A 14 -16.60 -4.18 -7.45
CA LEU A 14 -15.91 -5.27 -8.13
C LEU A 14 -15.83 -5.05 -9.64
N ASP A 15 -16.90 -4.56 -10.26
CA ASP A 15 -16.92 -4.23 -11.69
C ASP A 15 -15.91 -3.11 -12.02
N LYS A 16 -15.83 -2.08 -11.20
CA LYS A 16 -14.80 -1.04 -11.34
C LYS A 16 -13.39 -1.62 -11.24
N PHE A 17 -13.16 -2.56 -10.35
CA PHE A 17 -11.85 -3.17 -10.18
C PHE A 17 -11.45 -4.04 -11.38
N LYS A 18 -12.40 -4.65 -12.06
CA LYS A 18 -12.16 -5.43 -13.29
C LYS A 18 -11.73 -4.57 -14.47
N THR A 19 -12.20 -3.33 -14.54
CA THR A 19 -11.98 -2.45 -15.69
C THR A 19 -10.65 -1.69 -15.64
N ILE A 20 -9.97 -1.68 -14.49
CA ILE A 20 -8.70 -0.98 -14.34
C ILE A 20 -7.56 -1.92 -14.73
N PRO A 21 -6.79 -1.62 -15.79
CA PRO A 21 -5.68 -2.47 -16.22
C PRO A 21 -4.51 -2.44 -15.23
N GLU A 22 -3.68 -3.47 -15.28
CA GLU A 22 -2.47 -3.56 -14.45
C GLU A 22 -1.54 -2.37 -14.71
N GLY A 23 -1.11 -1.72 -13.64
CA GLY A 23 -0.21 -0.56 -13.72
C GLY A 23 -0.89 0.78 -13.95
N ASP A 24 -2.22 0.82 -14.04
CA ASP A 24 -2.96 2.09 -14.17
C ASP A 24 -3.00 2.82 -12.84
N VAL A 25 -2.22 3.88 -12.75
CA VAL A 25 -2.10 4.76 -11.57
C VAL A 25 -2.61 6.19 -11.85
N SER A 26 -3.36 6.36 -12.93
CA SER A 26 -3.85 7.65 -13.38
C SER A 26 -4.91 8.25 -12.44
N LYS A 27 -5.68 7.43 -11.77
CA LYS A 27 -6.73 7.85 -10.84
C LYS A 27 -6.21 7.95 -9.42
N LYS A 28 -6.65 8.95 -8.68
CA LYS A 28 -6.29 9.15 -7.28
C LYS A 28 -6.69 7.96 -6.41
N SER A 29 -7.94 7.50 -6.55
CA SER A 29 -8.44 6.30 -5.88
C SER A 29 -8.25 5.10 -6.79
N PHE A 30 -8.04 3.91 -6.25
CA PHE A 30 -7.95 2.66 -7.02
C PHE A 30 -6.81 2.62 -8.04
N LYS A 31 -5.62 3.00 -7.63
CA LYS A 31 -4.42 2.76 -8.41
C LYS A 31 -4.09 1.29 -8.43
N ARG A 32 -4.00 0.70 -9.62
CA ARG A 32 -3.61 -0.71 -9.75
C ARG A 32 -2.10 -0.83 -9.85
N LEU A 33 -1.51 -1.62 -8.98
CA LEU A 33 -0.09 -1.91 -9.00
C LEU A 33 0.29 -2.76 -10.22
N HIS A 34 1.56 -2.75 -10.58
CA HIS A 34 2.13 -3.59 -11.62
C HIS A 34 3.15 -4.54 -10.99
N ARG A 35 3.14 -5.82 -11.42
CA ARG A 35 4.03 -6.85 -10.86
C ARG A 35 5.51 -6.51 -10.96
N TRP A 36 5.89 -5.79 -11.98
CA TRP A 36 7.29 -5.52 -12.35
C TRP A 36 7.66 -4.03 -12.32
N ARG A 37 6.83 -3.18 -11.77
CA ARG A 37 7.10 -1.75 -11.61
C ARG A 37 7.12 -1.33 -10.17
N TYR A 38 7.78 -0.24 -9.89
CA TYR A 38 7.76 0.34 -8.54
C TYR A 38 6.34 0.73 -8.14
N SER A 39 6.04 0.52 -6.87
CA SER A 39 4.76 0.97 -6.30
C SER A 39 4.70 2.49 -6.26
N PRO A 40 3.54 3.11 -6.59
CA PRO A 40 3.34 4.51 -6.26
C PRO A 40 3.42 4.73 -4.75
N THR A 41 3.55 5.98 -4.33
CA THR A 41 3.61 6.35 -2.92
C THR A 41 2.43 5.76 -2.15
N ALA A 42 2.70 5.16 -1.01
CA ALA A 42 1.70 4.55 -0.14
C ALA A 42 0.99 5.62 0.71
N ALA A 43 0.20 6.46 0.06
CA ALA A 43 -0.60 7.50 0.70
C ALA A 43 -1.94 6.91 1.20
N TYR A 44 -1.88 5.93 2.08
CA TYR A 44 -3.05 5.22 2.56
C TYR A 44 -3.82 6.06 3.59
N GLY A 45 -4.96 6.51 3.19
CA GLY A 45 -5.92 7.27 3.99
C GLY A 45 -7.06 7.70 3.09
N ASN A 46 -8.24 7.98 3.63
CA ASN A 46 -9.37 8.49 2.85
C ASN A 46 -9.64 7.73 1.54
N ASN A 47 -9.68 6.40 1.57
CA ASN A 47 -9.95 5.51 0.43
C ASN A 47 -8.84 5.41 -0.63
N GLU A 48 -7.65 5.90 -0.37
CA GLU A 48 -6.50 5.78 -1.28
C GLU A 48 -5.76 4.45 -1.08
N VAL A 49 -6.45 3.33 -1.23
CA VAL A 49 -5.84 2.01 -1.14
C VAL A 49 -5.54 1.49 -2.54
N HIS A 50 -4.36 0.92 -2.71
CA HIS A 50 -3.95 0.33 -3.98
C HIS A 50 -4.69 -0.98 -4.26
N LEU A 51 -4.90 -1.27 -5.54
CA LEU A 51 -5.43 -2.54 -6.00
C LEU A 51 -4.32 -3.57 -6.23
N HIS A 52 -4.63 -4.83 -6.00
CA HIS A 52 -3.73 -5.94 -6.33
C HIS A 52 -3.44 -5.96 -7.84
N PRO A 53 -2.20 -6.30 -8.28
CA PRO A 53 -1.84 -6.24 -9.70
C PRO A 53 -2.74 -7.05 -10.63
N TYR A 54 -3.19 -8.22 -10.20
CA TYR A 54 -3.97 -9.13 -11.05
C TYR A 54 -5.22 -9.73 -10.38
N TYR A 55 -5.42 -9.54 -9.09
CA TYR A 55 -6.66 -9.94 -8.43
C TYR A 55 -7.66 -8.78 -8.38
N THR A 56 -8.94 -9.10 -8.44
CA THR A 56 -10.03 -8.12 -8.36
C THR A 56 -10.33 -7.77 -6.91
N ARG A 57 -9.34 -7.18 -6.23
CA ARG A 57 -9.45 -6.77 -4.83
C ARG A 57 -8.41 -5.70 -4.48
N ARG A 58 -8.62 -5.04 -3.37
CA ARG A 58 -7.61 -4.15 -2.78
C ARG A 58 -6.48 -4.98 -2.17
N LEU A 59 -5.34 -4.33 -1.94
CA LEU A 59 -4.27 -4.95 -1.17
C LEU A 59 -4.73 -5.28 0.25
N SER A 60 -4.24 -6.39 0.80
CA SER A 60 -4.33 -6.66 2.22
C SER A 60 -3.31 -5.84 3.00
N VAL A 61 -3.50 -5.73 4.32
CA VAL A 61 -2.53 -5.05 5.20
C VAL A 61 -1.16 -5.73 5.14
N SER A 62 -1.12 -7.05 5.08
CA SER A 62 0.13 -7.81 4.95
C SER A 62 0.87 -7.50 3.66
N GLU A 63 0.15 -7.39 2.55
CA GLU A 63 0.74 -7.01 1.26
C GLU A 63 1.26 -5.58 1.26
N ALA A 64 0.53 -4.64 1.90
CA ALA A 64 0.97 -3.26 2.07
C ALA A 64 2.23 -3.16 2.94
N LEU A 65 2.33 -3.95 4.01
CA LEU A 65 3.53 -4.05 4.83
C LEU A 65 4.72 -4.60 4.04
N ALA A 66 4.49 -5.59 3.19
CA ALA A 66 5.52 -6.14 2.32
C ALA A 66 6.04 -5.08 1.32
N ILE A 67 5.18 -4.25 0.77
CA ILE A 67 5.58 -3.13 -0.11
C ILE A 67 6.44 -2.12 0.65
N GLN A 68 6.14 -1.86 1.92
CA GLN A 68 6.96 -1.04 2.81
C GLN A 68 8.23 -1.77 3.28
N SER A 69 8.50 -2.95 2.74
CA SER A 69 9.67 -3.79 3.03
C SER A 69 9.83 -4.18 4.50
N LEU A 70 8.73 -4.27 5.23
CA LEU A 70 8.75 -4.78 6.60
C LEU A 70 8.81 -6.31 6.61
N PRO A 71 9.50 -6.92 7.59
CA PRO A 71 9.63 -8.37 7.67
C PRO A 71 8.29 -9.04 7.92
N LYS A 72 8.17 -10.32 7.54
CA LYS A 72 6.94 -11.12 7.72
C LYS A 72 6.51 -11.24 9.18
N GLU A 73 7.46 -11.17 10.09
CA GLU A 73 7.24 -11.26 11.54
C GLU A 73 6.65 -9.99 12.13
N TYR A 74 6.65 -8.88 11.37
CA TYR A 74 6.07 -7.64 11.83
C TYR A 74 4.55 -7.75 11.91
N VAL A 75 4.00 -7.53 13.09
CA VAL A 75 2.57 -7.67 13.37
C VAL A 75 2.02 -6.34 13.87
N ILE A 76 0.97 -5.86 13.20
CA ILE A 76 0.18 -4.73 13.68
C ILE A 76 -0.87 -5.26 14.66
N ASN A 77 -1.22 -4.45 15.66
CA ASN A 77 -2.25 -4.81 16.64
C ASN A 77 -3.57 -5.15 15.92
N LYS A 78 -4.03 -6.39 16.10
CA LYS A 78 -5.24 -6.93 15.46
C LYS A 78 -6.54 -6.28 15.93
N GLU A 79 -6.50 -5.56 17.05
CA GLU A 79 -7.66 -4.82 17.59
C GLU A 79 -7.96 -3.54 16.81
N LEU A 80 -7.03 -3.07 15.98
CA LEU A 80 -7.21 -1.89 15.15
C LEU A 80 -8.13 -2.20 13.96
N SER A 81 -8.93 -1.20 13.54
CA SER A 81 -9.68 -1.29 12.30
C SER A 81 -8.75 -1.35 11.09
N LYS A 82 -9.25 -1.89 9.97
CA LYS A 82 -8.47 -1.91 8.70
C LYS A 82 -8.03 -0.50 8.29
N SER A 83 -8.90 0.49 8.41
CA SER A 83 -8.57 1.88 8.08
C SER A 83 -7.42 2.42 8.92
N SER A 84 -7.41 2.13 10.22
CA SER A 84 -6.31 2.51 11.12
C SER A 84 -5.01 1.80 10.77
N MET A 85 -5.07 0.51 10.44
CA MET A 85 -3.90 -0.26 10.01
C MET A 85 -3.28 0.32 8.73
N PHE A 86 -4.09 0.66 7.72
CA PHE A 86 -3.59 1.28 6.49
C PHE A 86 -3.02 2.67 6.72
N LYS A 87 -3.60 3.47 7.60
CA LYS A 87 -3.04 4.77 7.99
C LYS A 87 -1.66 4.62 8.63
N MET A 88 -1.49 3.63 9.50
CA MET A 88 -0.18 3.35 10.11
C MET A 88 0.85 2.95 9.05
N VAL A 89 0.48 2.11 8.11
CA VAL A 89 1.37 1.71 6.99
C VAL A 89 1.73 2.92 6.13
N GLY A 90 0.76 3.75 5.79
CA GLY A 90 0.96 4.93 4.96
C GLY A 90 1.79 6.03 5.63
N ASN A 91 1.74 6.15 6.94
CA ASN A 91 2.56 7.09 7.71
C ASN A 91 4.01 6.62 7.88
N GLY A 92 4.28 5.35 7.61
CA GLY A 92 5.62 4.79 7.69
C GLY A 92 6.47 5.12 6.46
N VAL A 93 7.77 5.08 6.63
CA VAL A 93 8.75 5.13 5.53
C VAL A 93 9.17 3.70 5.18
N PRO A 94 9.32 3.32 3.89
CA PRO A 94 9.81 2.00 3.53
C PRO A 94 11.13 1.68 4.24
N TYR A 95 11.17 0.54 4.93
CA TYR A 95 12.30 0.18 5.78
C TYR A 95 13.63 0.12 5.01
N LEU A 96 13.66 -0.55 3.87
CA LEU A 96 14.89 -0.69 3.08
C LEU A 96 15.32 0.65 2.48
N LEU A 97 14.38 1.49 2.07
CA LEU A 97 14.68 2.84 1.60
C LEU A 97 15.32 3.70 2.71
N ALA A 98 14.73 3.69 3.90
CA ALA A 98 15.26 4.41 5.05
C ALA A 98 16.64 3.92 5.45
N LYS A 99 16.86 2.61 5.41
CA LYS A 99 18.18 1.99 5.66
C LYS A 99 19.22 2.43 4.64
N GLY A 100 18.85 2.47 3.36
CA GLY A 100 19.75 2.94 2.29
C GLY A 100 20.13 4.40 2.46
N ILE A 101 19.17 5.26 2.76
CA ILE A 101 19.39 6.69 3.02
C ILE A 101 20.29 6.89 4.26
N ALA A 102 20.04 6.17 5.34
CA ALA A 102 20.84 6.23 6.55
C ALA A 102 22.30 5.83 6.30
N LYS A 103 22.53 4.78 5.52
CA LYS A 103 23.87 4.35 5.11
C LYS A 103 24.59 5.40 4.27
N ALA A 104 23.88 6.03 3.33
CA ALA A 104 24.44 7.10 2.50
C ALA A 104 24.84 8.32 3.34
N ILE A 105 24.00 8.72 4.28
CA ILE A 105 24.31 9.83 5.21
C ILE A 105 25.53 9.49 6.07
N ARG A 106 25.57 8.29 6.61
CA ARG A 106 26.71 7.84 7.43
C ARG A 106 28.02 7.85 6.63
N LYS A 107 28.01 7.37 5.41
CA LYS A 107 29.17 7.40 4.52
C LYS A 107 29.62 8.84 4.25
N PHE A 108 28.69 9.74 3.94
CA PHE A 108 28.97 11.15 3.71
C PHE A 108 29.61 11.80 4.95
N LEU A 109 29.06 11.61 6.13
CA LEU A 109 29.60 12.14 7.37
C LEU A 109 31.02 11.61 7.68
N ASN A 110 31.27 10.34 7.41
CA ASN A 110 32.60 9.73 7.61
C ASN A 110 33.64 10.28 6.62
N GLU A 111 33.27 10.61 5.41
CA GLU A 111 34.15 11.22 4.41
C GLU A 111 34.43 12.69 4.72
N GLU A 112 33.46 13.45 5.21
CA GLU A 112 33.59 14.85 5.59
C GLU A 112 34.45 15.06 6.85
N VAL A 113 34.47 14.10 7.77
CA VAL A 113 35.25 14.17 9.02
C VAL A 113 36.74 13.78 8.83
N ARG A 114 37.08 13.29 7.66
CA ARG A 114 38.46 13.00 7.29
C ARG A 114 39.08 14.18 6.54
#